data_1910a7a52cebb9cf2f132c1facdfa3c4
#
_entry.id   1910a7a52cebb9cf2f132c1facdfa3c4
#
_cell.length_a   1.000
_cell.length_b   1.000
_cell.length_c   1.000
_cell.angle_alpha   90.00
_cell.angle_beta   90.00
_cell.angle_gamma   90.00
#
_symmetry.space_group_name_H-M   'P 1'
#
loop_
_entity.id
_entity.type
_entity.pdbx_description
1 polymer ?
#
loop_
_entity_poly.entity_id
_entity_poly.type
_entity_poly.pdbx_seq_one_letter_code
_entity_poly.pdbx_strand_id
1 'polypeptide(L)'
;PSFILSGEGILGLEAACASLTEPGDRVLVLDNGLYGKGFADFVKLYGGEPVLYTVDSHAPIAAEPLRAFLKKDSAFKYATLVHCDTPSGMLNDIHTLCPILKEYGILTVVDSVSGMFGNPVDVRKAKIDILCGGSQKALSCPPGLTMVSVSHDAFHAMESRKTPIASFYCNLLLMKDYFKSQWFPYTMPASDINGFAQALENVMSDKDIFNRHARIASAVRSALLAGGLSLYAKSG
;
A
#
# COMPACT_ATOMS: atom_id res chain seq x y z
N PRO A 1 -1.51 -1.05 15.07
CA PRO A 1 -2.98 -1.03 14.98
C PRO A 1 -3.44 -0.91 13.52
N SER A 2 -4.71 -1.26 13.28
CA SER A 2 -5.35 -1.14 11.97
C SER A 2 -6.63 -0.31 12.12
N PHE A 3 -6.94 0.48 11.11
CA PHE A 3 -8.08 1.40 11.08
C PHE A 3 -8.85 1.22 9.79
N ILE A 4 -10.13 1.59 9.83
CA ILE A 4 -11.00 1.72 8.66
C ILE A 4 -11.26 3.22 8.46
N LEU A 5 -11.03 3.71 7.25
CA LEU A 5 -11.33 5.07 6.84
C LEU A 5 -12.54 5.06 5.90
N SER A 6 -13.38 6.09 5.99
CA SER A 6 -14.52 6.28 5.08
C SER A 6 -14.05 6.94 3.79
N GLY A 7 -13.80 6.12 2.79
CA GLY A 7 -13.30 6.48 1.47
C GLY A 7 -12.68 5.25 0.80
N GLU A 8 -12.54 5.27 -0.52
CA GLU A 8 -11.93 4.15 -1.24
C GLU A 8 -10.39 4.15 -1.10
N GLY A 9 -9.69 3.13 -1.64
CA GLY A 9 -8.26 2.87 -1.42
C GLY A 9 -7.33 4.08 -1.56
N ILE A 10 -7.62 5.01 -2.50
CA ILE A 10 -6.82 6.24 -2.71
C ILE A 10 -6.76 7.10 -1.44
N LEU A 11 -7.84 7.15 -0.66
CA LEU A 11 -7.85 7.90 0.61
C LEU A 11 -6.75 7.42 1.57
N GLY A 12 -6.54 6.10 1.67
CA GLY A 12 -5.48 5.55 2.53
C GLY A 12 -4.08 5.90 2.04
N LEU A 13 -3.88 5.88 0.71
CA LEU A 13 -2.59 6.22 0.10
C LEU A 13 -2.26 7.70 0.33
N GLU A 14 -3.24 8.58 0.08
CA GLU A 14 -3.10 10.00 0.36
C GLU A 14 -2.88 10.27 1.85
N ALA A 15 -3.65 9.62 2.73
CA ALA A 15 -3.54 9.78 4.19
C ALA A 15 -2.16 9.36 4.71
N ALA A 16 -1.55 8.30 4.15
CA ALA A 16 -0.19 7.91 4.49
C ALA A 16 0.82 9.01 4.12
N CYS A 17 0.73 9.54 2.89
CA CYS A 17 1.60 10.63 2.42
C CYS A 17 1.37 11.92 3.22
N ALA A 18 0.11 12.34 3.42
CA ALA A 18 -0.24 13.53 4.21
C ALA A 18 0.31 13.46 5.63
N SER A 19 0.22 12.27 6.25
CA SER A 19 0.62 12.08 7.64
C SER A 19 2.13 11.99 7.83
N LEU A 20 2.88 11.49 6.86
CA LEU A 20 4.34 11.34 6.95
C LEU A 20 5.11 12.52 6.37
N THR A 21 4.63 13.14 5.26
CA THR A 21 5.40 14.15 4.52
C THR A 21 5.41 15.50 5.23
N GLU A 22 6.59 16.07 5.34
CA GLU A 22 6.81 17.48 5.68
C GLU A 22 7.49 18.20 4.52
N PRO A 23 7.37 19.53 4.44
CA PRO A 23 8.06 20.30 3.38
C PRO A 23 9.56 20.02 3.32
N GLY A 24 10.05 19.63 2.14
CA GLY A 24 11.45 19.30 1.91
C GLY A 24 11.85 17.86 2.25
N ASP A 25 10.93 17.01 2.78
CA ASP A 25 11.23 15.60 3.00
C ASP A 25 11.48 14.88 1.67
N ARG A 26 12.58 14.15 1.59
CA ARG A 26 12.89 13.29 0.45
C ARG A 26 12.17 11.95 0.62
N VAL A 27 11.42 11.56 -0.41
CA VAL A 27 10.63 10.33 -0.43
C VAL A 27 11.01 9.48 -1.63
N LEU A 28 11.38 8.23 -1.40
CA LEU A 28 11.68 7.29 -2.46
C LEU A 28 10.38 6.69 -3.02
N VAL A 29 10.10 6.91 -4.29
CA VAL A 29 8.92 6.38 -4.98
C VAL A 29 9.37 5.24 -5.90
N LEU A 30 9.04 4.00 -5.53
CA LEU A 30 9.32 2.83 -6.35
C LEU A 30 8.30 2.75 -7.48
N ASP A 31 8.77 3.01 -8.70
CA ASP A 31 7.96 3.18 -9.91
C ASP A 31 8.19 2.03 -10.90
N ASN A 32 7.24 1.09 -10.94
CA ASN A 32 7.13 0.09 -12.01
C ASN A 32 5.70 -0.02 -12.55
N GLY A 33 4.91 1.03 -12.43
CA GLY A 33 3.53 1.07 -12.91
C GLY A 33 2.80 2.37 -12.58
N LEU A 34 1.55 2.45 -13.02
CA LEU A 34 0.74 3.66 -12.92
C LEU A 34 0.59 4.14 -11.46
N TYR A 35 0.20 3.23 -10.58
CA TYR A 35 -0.03 3.58 -9.17
C TYR A 35 1.27 3.81 -8.40
N GLY A 36 2.35 3.10 -8.77
CA GLY A 36 3.67 3.35 -8.18
C GLY A 36 4.13 4.78 -8.41
N LYS A 37 4.12 5.22 -9.68
CA LYS A 37 4.45 6.59 -10.06
C LYS A 37 3.52 7.63 -9.44
N GLY A 38 2.22 7.30 -9.31
CA GLY A 38 1.20 8.21 -8.78
C GLY A 38 1.47 8.70 -7.35
N PHE A 39 2.21 7.96 -6.54
CA PHE A 39 2.60 8.43 -5.22
C PHE A 39 3.40 9.73 -5.23
N ALA A 40 4.15 10.00 -6.32
CA ALA A 40 4.91 11.25 -6.44
C ALA A 40 4.02 12.50 -6.38
N ASP A 41 2.77 12.40 -6.83
CA ASP A 41 1.85 13.53 -6.81
C ASP A 41 1.36 13.80 -5.37
N PHE A 42 1.07 12.77 -4.59
CA PHE A 42 0.74 12.94 -3.17
C PHE A 42 1.91 13.52 -2.39
N VAL A 43 3.13 13.03 -2.61
CA VAL A 43 4.33 13.57 -1.96
C VAL A 43 4.50 15.06 -2.23
N LYS A 44 4.38 15.48 -3.51
CA LYS A 44 4.46 16.89 -3.91
C LYS A 44 3.34 17.73 -3.31
N LEU A 45 2.11 17.20 -3.26
CA LEU A 45 0.94 17.89 -2.71
C LEU A 45 1.19 18.34 -1.26
N TYR A 46 1.91 17.51 -0.49
CA TYR A 46 2.26 17.81 0.91
C TYR A 46 3.65 18.41 1.09
N GLY A 47 4.26 18.91 0.00
CA GLY A 47 5.51 19.69 0.02
C GLY A 47 6.79 18.85 0.07
N GLY A 48 6.71 17.54 -0.11
CA GLY A 48 7.87 16.65 -0.17
C GLY A 48 8.54 16.62 -1.55
N GLU A 49 9.72 16.06 -1.59
CA GLU A 49 10.55 15.87 -2.79
C GLU A 49 10.58 14.39 -3.19
N PRO A 50 9.74 13.96 -4.15
CA PRO A 50 9.74 12.58 -4.60
C PRO A 50 10.98 12.29 -5.45
N VAL A 51 11.69 11.22 -5.13
CA VAL A 51 12.77 10.65 -5.92
C VAL A 51 12.27 9.36 -6.55
N LEU A 52 12.12 9.35 -7.86
CA LEU A 52 11.62 8.18 -8.60
C LEU A 52 12.74 7.15 -8.79
N TYR A 53 12.50 5.93 -8.29
CA TYR A 53 13.24 4.74 -8.66
C TYR A 53 12.45 3.99 -9.74
N THR A 54 12.63 4.41 -10.99
CA THR A 54 11.89 3.87 -12.14
C THR A 54 12.59 2.63 -12.68
N VAL A 55 11.83 1.55 -12.84
CA VAL A 55 12.26 0.32 -13.50
C VAL A 55 11.31 -0.04 -14.65
N ASP A 56 11.67 -1.09 -15.42
CA ASP A 56 10.81 -1.58 -16.51
C ASP A 56 9.43 -1.99 -15.94
N SER A 57 8.37 -1.33 -16.41
CA SER A 57 6.99 -1.62 -16.00
C SER A 57 6.49 -3.03 -16.38
N HIS A 58 7.27 -3.74 -17.21
CA HIS A 58 6.99 -5.14 -17.58
C HIS A 58 7.67 -6.15 -16.64
N ALA A 59 8.37 -5.70 -15.59
CA ALA A 59 9.09 -6.56 -14.65
C ALA A 59 8.84 -6.12 -13.20
N PRO A 60 8.83 -7.06 -12.24
CA PRO A 60 8.79 -6.73 -10.83
C PRO A 60 10.08 -6.01 -10.40
N ILE A 61 9.98 -5.24 -9.33
CA ILE A 61 11.15 -4.57 -8.76
C ILE A 61 12.10 -5.62 -8.19
N ALA A 62 13.34 -5.62 -8.68
CA ALA A 62 14.36 -6.58 -8.26
C ALA A 62 15.13 -6.08 -7.02
N ALA A 63 15.41 -7.01 -6.10
CA ALA A 63 16.05 -6.73 -4.81
C ALA A 63 17.48 -6.18 -4.95
N GLU A 64 18.34 -6.83 -5.76
CA GLU A 64 19.74 -6.44 -5.86
C GLU A 64 19.97 -5.08 -6.52
N PRO A 65 19.28 -4.72 -7.63
CA PRO A 65 19.34 -3.36 -8.16
C PRO A 65 18.86 -2.29 -7.15
N LEU A 66 17.82 -2.57 -6.37
CA LEU A 66 17.35 -1.67 -5.31
C LEU A 66 18.42 -1.50 -4.23
N ARG A 67 19.05 -2.58 -3.76
CA ARG A 67 20.18 -2.51 -2.82
C ARG A 67 21.35 -1.69 -3.38
N ALA A 68 21.69 -1.88 -4.64
CA ALA A 68 22.77 -1.13 -5.29
C ALA A 68 22.44 0.38 -5.39
N PHE A 69 21.18 0.73 -5.60
CA PHE A 69 20.72 2.12 -5.56
C PHE A 69 20.82 2.69 -4.15
N LEU A 70 20.29 2.00 -3.13
CA LEU A 70 20.28 2.44 -1.74
C LEU A 70 21.68 2.57 -1.13
N LYS A 71 22.67 1.81 -1.58
CA LYS A 71 24.08 1.99 -1.20
C LYS A 71 24.65 3.33 -1.65
N LYS A 72 24.11 3.92 -2.70
CA LYS A 72 24.57 5.23 -3.23
C LYS A 72 23.79 6.39 -2.65
N ASP A 73 22.49 6.20 -2.42
CA ASP A 73 21.58 7.21 -1.89
C ASP A 73 20.46 6.52 -1.07
N SER A 74 20.47 6.74 0.22
CA SER A 74 19.49 6.19 1.17
C SER A 74 18.90 7.26 2.10
N ALA A 75 19.15 8.54 1.80
CA ALA A 75 18.66 9.65 2.61
C ALA A 75 17.17 9.95 2.30
N PHE A 76 16.29 9.02 2.64
CA PHE A 76 14.85 9.14 2.45
C PHE A 76 14.11 8.94 3.78
N LYS A 77 13.07 9.76 4.02
CA LYS A 77 12.21 9.61 5.20
C LYS A 77 11.39 8.33 5.13
N TYR A 78 10.79 8.08 3.98
CA TYR A 78 10.04 6.87 3.70
C TYR A 78 10.11 6.50 2.21
N ALA A 79 9.71 5.29 1.90
CA ALA A 79 9.54 4.81 0.54
C ALA A 79 8.12 4.32 0.30
N THR A 80 7.61 4.53 -0.92
CA THR A 80 6.32 4.01 -1.37
C THR A 80 6.51 2.92 -2.40
N LEU A 81 5.69 1.87 -2.33
CA LEU A 81 5.65 0.84 -3.36
C LEU A 81 4.25 0.23 -3.49
N VAL A 82 3.94 -0.27 -4.67
CA VAL A 82 2.69 -0.99 -4.96
C VAL A 82 2.93 -2.48 -4.86
N HIS A 83 2.08 -3.19 -4.12
CA HIS A 83 2.13 -4.65 -4.01
C HIS A 83 1.67 -5.31 -5.34
N CYS A 84 0.50 -4.89 -5.85
CA CYS A 84 -0.02 -5.36 -7.12
C CYS A 84 -0.55 -4.17 -7.94
N ASP A 85 0.13 -3.81 -9.04
CA ASP A 85 -0.33 -2.73 -9.92
C ASP A 85 -1.47 -3.24 -10.80
N THR A 86 -2.66 -2.68 -10.62
CA THR A 86 -3.89 -3.15 -11.28
C THR A 86 -3.82 -3.11 -12.82
N PRO A 87 -3.34 -2.00 -13.47
CA PRO A 87 -3.31 -1.91 -14.92
C PRO A 87 -2.38 -2.92 -15.60
N SER A 88 -1.25 -3.21 -14.97
CA SER A 88 -0.23 -4.11 -15.53
C SER A 88 -0.37 -5.56 -15.04
N GLY A 89 -1.07 -5.78 -13.92
CA GLY A 89 -1.09 -7.06 -13.22
C GLY A 89 0.23 -7.40 -12.53
N MET A 90 1.15 -6.42 -12.42
CA MET A 90 2.48 -6.62 -11.86
C MET A 90 2.42 -6.83 -10.35
N LEU A 91 2.97 -7.94 -9.87
CA LEU A 91 3.10 -8.26 -8.44
C LEU A 91 4.55 -8.01 -8.00
N ASN A 92 4.75 -7.17 -6.97
CA ASN A 92 6.04 -6.93 -6.34
C ASN A 92 6.18 -7.73 -5.05
N ASP A 93 7.36 -8.26 -4.79
CA ASP A 93 7.67 -9.00 -3.56
C ASP A 93 7.91 -8.05 -2.38
N ILE A 94 6.83 -7.63 -1.73
CA ILE A 94 6.87 -6.75 -0.57
C ILE A 94 7.60 -7.37 0.62
N HIS A 95 7.63 -8.72 0.72
CA HIS A 95 8.31 -9.43 1.81
C HIS A 95 9.82 -9.41 1.68
N THR A 96 10.34 -9.15 0.48
CA THR A 96 11.77 -8.94 0.21
C THR A 96 12.12 -7.45 0.17
N LEU A 97 11.31 -6.62 -0.51
CA LEU A 97 11.64 -5.21 -0.75
C LEU A 97 11.53 -4.35 0.51
N CYS A 98 10.48 -4.50 1.33
CA CYS A 98 10.32 -3.68 2.53
C CYS A 98 11.42 -3.94 3.58
N PRO A 99 11.83 -5.18 3.90
CA PRO A 99 12.99 -5.42 4.76
C PRO A 99 14.27 -4.73 4.27
N ILE A 100 14.52 -4.71 2.95
CA ILE A 100 15.68 -4.00 2.37
C ILE A 100 15.61 -2.50 2.70
N LEU A 101 14.46 -1.85 2.51
CA LEU A 101 14.27 -0.43 2.84
C LEU A 101 14.50 -0.17 4.34
N LYS A 102 13.99 -1.05 5.19
CA LYS A 102 14.18 -0.96 6.65
C LYS A 102 15.65 -1.12 7.10
N GLU A 103 16.48 -1.87 6.37
CA GLU A 103 17.93 -1.96 6.65
C GLU A 103 18.62 -0.60 6.55
N TYR A 104 18.09 0.33 5.76
CA TYR A 104 18.57 1.71 5.61
C TYR A 104 17.82 2.73 6.46
N GLY A 105 16.95 2.28 7.38
CA GLY A 105 16.17 3.17 8.24
C GLY A 105 15.00 3.88 7.55
N ILE A 106 14.64 3.47 6.34
CA ILE A 106 13.58 4.06 5.54
C ILE A 106 12.24 3.44 5.95
N LEU A 107 11.25 4.26 6.30
CA LEU A 107 9.88 3.78 6.53
C LEU A 107 9.24 3.29 5.24
N THR A 108 8.33 2.32 5.34
CA THR A 108 7.70 1.71 4.17
C THR A 108 6.19 1.99 4.12
N VAL A 109 5.72 2.51 3.00
CA VAL A 109 4.30 2.71 2.69
C VAL A 109 3.94 1.81 1.52
N VAL A 110 3.04 0.86 1.75
CA VAL A 110 2.67 -0.16 0.76
C VAL A 110 1.22 0.02 0.34
N ASP A 111 1.01 0.25 -0.95
CA ASP A 111 -0.28 0.10 -1.60
C ASP A 111 -0.56 -1.39 -1.84
N SER A 112 -1.45 -1.96 -1.08
CA SER A 112 -1.95 -3.33 -1.26
C SER A 112 -3.44 -3.35 -1.58
N VAL A 113 -3.97 -2.26 -2.13
CA VAL A 113 -5.40 -2.16 -2.49
C VAL A 113 -5.81 -3.31 -3.40
N SER A 114 -5.02 -3.62 -4.42
CA SER A 114 -5.28 -4.74 -5.32
C SER A 114 -4.59 -6.05 -4.90
N GLY A 115 -3.61 -6.01 -4.01
CA GLY A 115 -2.86 -7.19 -3.57
C GLY A 115 -3.50 -7.93 -2.40
N MET A 116 -4.01 -7.18 -1.41
CA MET A 116 -4.57 -7.73 -0.17
C MET A 116 -5.75 -8.67 -0.45
N PHE A 117 -5.82 -9.77 0.28
CA PHE A 117 -6.78 -10.87 0.12
C PHE A 117 -6.68 -11.67 -1.19
N GLY A 118 -6.03 -11.15 -2.23
CA GLY A 118 -5.69 -11.91 -3.44
C GLY A 118 -4.33 -12.59 -3.32
N ASN A 119 -3.41 -11.98 -2.57
CA ASN A 119 -2.07 -12.48 -2.28
C ASN A 119 -1.79 -12.44 -0.77
N PRO A 120 -0.93 -13.34 -0.25
CA PRO A 120 -0.53 -13.31 1.16
C PRO A 120 0.16 -11.99 1.53
N VAL A 121 -0.25 -11.40 2.65
CA VAL A 121 0.40 -10.22 3.25
C VAL A 121 0.63 -10.47 4.72
N ASP A 122 1.89 -10.48 5.15
CA ASP A 122 2.27 -10.49 6.56
C ASP A 122 3.03 -9.19 6.88
N VAL A 123 2.31 -8.24 7.46
CA VAL A 123 2.83 -6.90 7.79
C VAL A 123 4.07 -6.95 8.68
N ARG A 124 4.09 -7.88 9.65
CA ARG A 124 5.19 -8.00 10.61
C ARG A 124 6.43 -8.60 9.95
N LYS A 125 6.24 -9.70 9.22
CA LYS A 125 7.32 -10.39 8.51
C LYS A 125 7.92 -9.50 7.42
N ALA A 126 7.08 -8.79 6.68
CA ALA A 126 7.50 -7.85 5.65
C ALA A 126 8.01 -6.52 6.22
N LYS A 127 7.89 -6.27 7.54
CA LYS A 127 8.31 -5.01 8.19
C LYS A 127 7.69 -3.77 7.56
N ILE A 128 6.39 -3.84 7.23
CA ILE A 128 5.66 -2.74 6.62
C ILE A 128 5.25 -1.74 7.70
N ASP A 129 5.52 -0.45 7.47
CA ASP A 129 5.15 0.61 8.41
C ASP A 129 3.74 1.12 8.19
N ILE A 130 3.34 1.35 6.94
CA ILE A 130 1.95 1.65 6.59
C ILE A 130 1.52 0.74 5.44
N LEU A 131 0.45 -0.02 5.66
CA LEU A 131 -0.20 -0.85 4.63
C LEU A 131 -1.58 -0.29 4.34
N CYS A 132 -1.88 -0.03 3.08
CA CYS A 132 -3.19 0.42 2.64
C CYS A 132 -3.88 -0.66 1.81
N GLY A 133 -5.17 -0.92 2.11
CA GLY A 133 -6.03 -1.83 1.40
C GLY A 133 -7.37 -1.19 1.05
N GLY A 134 -8.09 -1.73 0.09
CA GLY A 134 -9.39 -1.24 -0.34
C GLY A 134 -10.47 -2.31 -0.24
N SER A 135 -11.71 -1.92 0.06
CA SER A 135 -12.84 -2.84 0.21
C SER A 135 -13.28 -3.49 -1.11
N GLN A 136 -13.14 -2.77 -2.24
CA GLN A 136 -13.73 -3.11 -3.54
C GLN A 136 -12.90 -4.06 -4.42
N LYS A 137 -11.79 -4.59 -3.94
CA LYS A 137 -10.93 -5.49 -4.73
C LYS A 137 -11.18 -6.96 -4.34
N ALA A 138 -10.14 -7.73 -4.05
CA ALA A 138 -10.27 -9.16 -3.73
C ALA A 138 -11.13 -9.45 -2.49
N LEU A 139 -11.35 -8.49 -1.61
CA LEU A 139 -12.29 -8.60 -0.49
C LEU A 139 -13.75 -8.69 -0.93
N SER A 140 -14.09 -8.25 -2.17
CA SER A 140 -15.43 -8.34 -2.76
C SER A 140 -16.52 -7.59 -1.97
N CYS A 141 -16.16 -6.48 -1.35
CA CYS A 141 -17.07 -5.54 -0.70
C CYS A 141 -17.29 -4.32 -1.63
N PRO A 142 -18.40 -3.57 -1.52
CA PRO A 142 -18.57 -2.32 -2.25
C PRO A 142 -17.41 -1.33 -2.02
N PRO A 143 -17.12 -0.41 -2.97
CA PRO A 143 -16.16 0.66 -2.76
C PRO A 143 -16.67 1.62 -1.67
N GLY A 144 -15.75 2.24 -0.92
CA GLY A 144 -16.10 3.24 0.10
C GLY A 144 -15.36 3.08 1.43
N LEU A 145 -14.62 1.99 1.62
CA LEU A 145 -13.80 1.80 2.82
C LEU A 145 -12.34 1.49 2.46
N THR A 146 -11.44 2.11 3.21
CA THR A 146 -10.00 1.83 3.17
C THR A 146 -9.56 1.22 4.50
N MET A 147 -8.76 0.17 4.43
CA MET A 147 -8.05 -0.40 5.57
C MET A 147 -6.64 0.19 5.63
N VAL A 148 -6.23 0.68 6.77
CA VAL A 148 -4.86 1.16 6.99
C VAL A 148 -4.29 0.50 8.24
N SER A 149 -3.15 -0.18 8.09
CA SER A 149 -2.36 -0.67 9.22
C SER A 149 -1.14 0.22 9.41
N VAL A 150 -0.87 0.65 10.64
CA VAL A 150 0.19 1.61 10.96
C VAL A 150 1.11 1.05 12.03
N SER A 151 2.43 1.07 11.80
CA SER A 151 3.44 0.64 12.76
C SER A 151 3.66 1.67 13.87
N HIS A 152 4.34 1.26 14.95
CA HIS A 152 4.78 2.19 15.99
C HIS A 152 5.80 3.20 15.44
N ASP A 153 6.71 2.77 14.56
CA ASP A 153 7.70 3.64 13.94
C ASP A 153 7.04 4.73 13.09
N ALA A 154 6.00 4.38 12.33
CA ALA A 154 5.23 5.35 11.54
C ALA A 154 4.51 6.36 12.44
N PHE A 155 3.85 5.91 13.53
CA PHE A 155 3.25 6.83 14.48
C PHE A 155 4.28 7.74 15.13
N HIS A 156 5.42 7.20 15.54
CA HIS A 156 6.49 8.01 16.10
C HIS A 156 6.98 9.08 15.11
N ALA A 157 7.14 8.72 13.84
CA ALA A 157 7.51 9.68 12.81
C ALA A 157 6.46 10.80 12.62
N MET A 158 5.16 10.44 12.68
CA MET A 158 4.07 11.42 12.61
C MET A 158 4.03 12.34 13.83
N GLU A 159 4.28 11.82 15.03
CA GLU A 159 4.30 12.59 16.29
C GLU A 159 5.53 13.50 16.40
N SER A 160 6.64 13.09 15.81
CA SER A 160 7.92 13.84 15.83
C SER A 160 7.99 14.94 14.77
N ARG A 161 6.90 15.17 14.01
CA ARG A 161 6.85 16.22 12.99
C ARG A 161 7.05 17.60 13.59
N LYS A 162 7.71 18.47 12.83
CA LYS A 162 7.90 19.88 13.17
C LYS A 162 6.74 20.74 12.69
N THR A 163 5.99 20.25 11.70
CA THR A 163 4.84 20.94 11.11
C THR A 163 3.56 20.16 11.33
N PRO A 164 2.40 20.80 11.51
CA PRO A 164 1.12 20.13 11.58
C PRO A 164 0.85 19.31 10.32
N ILE A 165 0.10 18.19 10.45
CA ILE A 165 -0.39 17.47 9.28
C ILE A 165 -1.41 18.37 8.56
N ALA A 166 -1.16 18.67 7.28
CA ALA A 166 -1.90 19.65 6.49
C ALA A 166 -3.24 19.09 5.96
N SER A 167 -3.90 18.26 6.74
CA SER A 167 -5.22 17.69 6.45
C SER A 167 -5.89 17.27 7.74
N PHE A 168 -7.19 17.47 7.85
CA PHE A 168 -7.98 16.85 8.91
C PHE A 168 -8.39 15.42 8.52
N TYR A 169 -8.93 15.24 7.32
CA TYR A 169 -9.47 13.95 6.86
C TYR A 169 -8.39 12.90 6.62
N CYS A 170 -7.26 13.30 6.02
CA CYS A 170 -6.10 12.44 5.74
C CYS A 170 -5.07 12.42 6.90
N ASN A 171 -5.49 12.67 8.14
CA ASN A 171 -4.62 12.68 9.31
C ASN A 171 -4.74 11.38 10.10
N LEU A 172 -3.78 10.47 9.92
CA LEU A 172 -3.77 9.18 10.61
C LEU A 172 -3.52 9.29 12.11
N LEU A 173 -2.93 10.39 12.61
CA LEU A 173 -2.77 10.59 14.05
C LEU A 173 -4.10 10.70 14.79
N LEU A 174 -5.14 11.23 14.13
CA LEU A 174 -6.48 11.31 14.72
C LEU A 174 -7.07 9.93 15.02
N MET A 175 -6.60 8.89 14.32
CA MET A 175 -7.05 7.51 14.50
C MET A 175 -6.27 6.76 15.57
N LYS A 176 -5.13 7.27 16.05
CA LYS A 176 -4.22 6.53 16.94
C LYS A 176 -4.87 5.99 18.20
N ASP A 177 -5.64 6.83 18.88
CA ASP A 177 -6.26 6.53 20.18
C ASP A 177 -7.80 6.53 20.12
N TYR A 178 -8.40 6.55 18.92
CA TYR A 178 -9.86 6.72 18.78
C TYR A 178 -10.64 5.65 19.55
N PHE A 179 -10.18 4.41 19.54
CA PHE A 179 -10.83 3.32 20.24
C PHE A 179 -10.75 3.48 21.77
N LYS A 180 -9.62 3.95 22.27
CA LYS A 180 -9.40 4.19 23.71
C LYS A 180 -10.14 5.43 24.19
N SER A 181 -10.11 6.50 23.41
CA SER A 181 -10.76 7.77 23.71
C SER A 181 -12.26 7.76 23.46
N GLN A 182 -12.76 6.74 22.72
CA GLN A 182 -14.15 6.63 22.29
C GLN A 182 -14.62 7.86 21.47
N TRP A 183 -13.67 8.50 20.77
CA TRP A 183 -13.93 9.66 19.93
C TRP A 183 -13.67 9.32 18.47
N PHE A 184 -14.58 9.74 17.59
CA PHE A 184 -14.46 9.55 16.15
C PHE A 184 -14.26 10.90 15.47
N PRO A 185 -13.26 11.04 14.58
CA PRO A 185 -13.00 12.31 13.89
C PRO A 185 -14.13 12.68 12.92
N TYR A 186 -14.85 11.69 12.38
CA TYR A 186 -15.96 11.88 11.44
C TYR A 186 -16.92 10.69 11.46
N THR A 187 -18.14 10.89 10.90
CA THR A 187 -19.17 9.85 10.86
C THR A 187 -18.75 8.69 9.97
N MET A 188 -18.90 7.47 10.47
CA MET A 188 -18.61 6.25 9.73
C MET A 188 -19.88 5.67 9.09
N PRO A 189 -19.78 5.11 7.85
CA PRO A 189 -20.93 4.53 7.15
C PRO A 189 -21.25 3.13 7.70
N ALA A 190 -22.21 3.05 8.62
CA ALA A 190 -22.56 1.81 9.32
C ALA A 190 -22.96 0.66 8.39
N SER A 191 -23.70 0.96 7.30
CA SER A 191 -24.10 -0.04 6.31
C SER A 191 -22.90 -0.65 5.60
N ASP A 192 -21.93 0.18 5.20
CA ASP A 192 -20.74 -0.27 4.49
C ASP A 192 -19.83 -1.08 5.42
N ILE A 193 -19.75 -0.68 6.70
CA ILE A 193 -18.98 -1.42 7.72
C ILE A 193 -19.62 -2.79 7.98
N ASN A 194 -20.93 -2.92 8.00
CA ASN A 194 -21.60 -4.21 8.14
C ASN A 194 -21.31 -5.12 6.92
N GLY A 195 -21.40 -4.57 5.71
CA GLY A 195 -21.01 -5.29 4.49
C GLY A 195 -19.54 -5.71 4.49
N PHE A 196 -18.67 -4.84 4.97
CA PHE A 196 -17.25 -5.10 5.12
C PHE A 196 -16.97 -6.22 6.15
N ALA A 197 -17.66 -6.22 7.29
CA ALA A 197 -17.53 -7.27 8.29
C ALA A 197 -17.91 -8.64 7.69
N GLN A 198 -19.04 -8.71 6.95
CA GLN A 198 -19.46 -9.95 6.29
C GLN A 198 -18.45 -10.39 5.21
N ALA A 199 -17.89 -9.46 4.45
CA ALA A 199 -16.88 -9.78 3.44
C ALA A 199 -15.59 -10.32 4.10
N LEU A 200 -15.16 -9.78 5.23
CA LEU A 200 -14.04 -10.31 6.02
C LEU A 200 -14.31 -11.73 6.52
N GLU A 201 -15.50 -11.99 7.07
CA GLU A 201 -15.88 -13.34 7.50
C GLU A 201 -15.82 -14.35 6.36
N ASN A 202 -16.32 -13.97 5.18
CA ASN A 202 -16.27 -14.81 3.98
C ASN A 202 -14.82 -15.13 3.58
N VAL A 203 -13.94 -14.14 3.53
CA VAL A 203 -12.53 -14.32 3.18
C VAL A 203 -11.79 -15.15 4.24
N MET A 204 -12.01 -14.87 5.53
CA MET A 204 -11.34 -15.59 6.61
C MET A 204 -11.79 -17.06 6.74
N SER A 205 -13.02 -17.38 6.34
CA SER A 205 -13.53 -18.74 6.32
C SER A 205 -12.99 -19.57 5.14
N ASP A 206 -12.55 -18.92 4.08
CA ASP A 206 -12.02 -19.59 2.88
C ASP A 206 -10.51 -19.88 3.04
N LYS A 207 -10.21 -21.08 3.52
CA LYS A 207 -8.82 -21.54 3.73
C LYS A 207 -8.01 -21.73 2.45
N ASP A 208 -8.65 -21.78 1.28
CA ASP A 208 -8.01 -21.98 -0.03
C ASP A 208 -7.95 -20.70 -0.88
N ILE A 209 -8.29 -19.55 -0.31
CA ILE A 209 -8.46 -18.30 -1.07
C ILE A 209 -7.24 -17.96 -1.93
N PHE A 210 -6.04 -17.98 -1.38
CA PHE A 210 -4.82 -17.65 -2.11
C PHE A 210 -4.49 -18.65 -3.20
N ASN A 211 -4.61 -19.94 -2.92
CA ASN A 211 -4.40 -20.99 -3.94
C ASN A 211 -5.47 -20.91 -5.04
N ARG A 212 -6.73 -20.62 -4.68
CA ARG A 212 -7.79 -20.41 -5.66
C ARG A 212 -7.49 -19.22 -6.57
N HIS A 213 -7.09 -18.09 -6.03
CA HIS A 213 -6.68 -16.92 -6.83
C HIS A 213 -5.50 -17.25 -7.73
N ALA A 214 -4.48 -17.93 -7.23
CA ALA A 214 -3.32 -18.33 -8.03
C ALA A 214 -3.71 -19.26 -9.19
N ARG A 215 -4.57 -20.27 -8.95
CA ARG A 215 -5.05 -21.19 -10.00
C ARG A 215 -5.85 -20.43 -11.06
N ILE A 216 -6.78 -19.55 -10.65
CA ILE A 216 -7.60 -18.78 -11.59
C ILE A 216 -6.71 -17.85 -12.42
N ALA A 217 -5.80 -17.11 -11.80
CA ALA A 217 -4.88 -16.24 -12.50
C ALA A 217 -4.00 -16.99 -13.51
N SER A 218 -3.49 -18.17 -13.12
CA SER A 218 -2.71 -19.03 -14.01
C SER A 218 -3.54 -19.52 -15.19
N ALA A 219 -4.78 -19.99 -14.96
CA ALA A 219 -5.66 -20.45 -16.00
C ALA A 219 -6.02 -19.34 -16.99
N VAL A 220 -6.30 -18.12 -16.50
CA VAL A 220 -6.59 -16.96 -17.35
C VAL A 220 -5.38 -16.61 -18.22
N ARG A 221 -4.17 -16.52 -17.64
CA ARG A 221 -2.95 -16.27 -18.42
C ARG A 221 -2.71 -17.33 -19.49
N SER A 222 -2.88 -18.60 -19.16
CA SER A 222 -2.73 -19.70 -20.13
C SER A 222 -3.74 -19.61 -21.25
N ALA A 223 -4.99 -19.27 -20.97
CA ALA A 223 -6.05 -19.12 -21.97
C ALA A 223 -5.74 -17.93 -22.91
N LEU A 224 -5.27 -16.79 -22.38
CA LEU A 224 -4.89 -15.62 -23.17
C LEU A 224 -3.72 -15.95 -24.14
N LEU A 225 -2.69 -16.64 -23.64
CA LEU A 225 -1.55 -17.09 -24.46
C LEU A 225 -1.99 -18.08 -25.55
N ALA A 226 -2.85 -19.04 -25.21
CA ALA A 226 -3.40 -19.98 -26.18
C ALA A 226 -4.29 -19.30 -27.24
N GLY A 227 -4.92 -18.17 -26.89
CA GLY A 227 -5.67 -17.31 -27.78
C GLY A 227 -4.81 -16.39 -28.67
N GLY A 228 -3.47 -16.50 -28.60
CA GLY A 228 -2.54 -15.71 -29.40
C GLY A 228 -2.25 -14.30 -28.84
N LEU A 229 -2.68 -14.00 -27.60
CA LEU A 229 -2.38 -12.75 -26.94
C LEU A 229 -1.02 -12.84 -26.22
N SER A 230 -0.34 -11.71 -26.05
CA SER A 230 0.87 -11.59 -25.22
C SER A 230 0.53 -10.99 -23.86
N LEU A 231 1.21 -11.44 -22.81
CA LEU A 231 1.09 -10.84 -21.49
C LEU A 231 1.93 -9.56 -21.40
N TYR A 232 1.42 -8.56 -20.70
CA TYR A 232 2.17 -7.33 -20.44
C TYR A 232 3.40 -7.62 -19.56
N ALA A 233 3.23 -8.37 -18.49
CA ALA A 233 4.33 -8.78 -17.63
C ALA A 233 5.19 -9.86 -18.31
N LYS A 234 6.52 -9.67 -18.31
CA LYS A 234 7.51 -10.58 -18.93
C LYS A 234 7.77 -11.84 -18.12
N SER A 235 7.46 -11.83 -16.82
CA SER A 235 7.62 -12.99 -15.92
C SER A 235 6.35 -13.12 -15.09
N GLY A 236 5.76 -14.28 -15.06
CA GLY A 236 4.63 -14.62 -14.22
C GLY A 236 5.05 -15.44 -13.02
#